data_28357086cd856ff2c1e042e74d8104d8
#
_entry.id   28357086cd856ff2c1e042e74d8104d8
#
_cell.length_a   1.000
_cell.length_b   1.000
_cell.length_c   1.000
_cell.angle_alpha   90.00
_cell.angle_beta   90.00
_cell.angle_gamma   90.00
#
_symmetry.space_group_name_H-M   'P 1'
#
loop_
_entity.id
_entity.type
_entity.pdbx_description
1 polymer ?
#
loop_
_entity_poly.entity_id
_entity_poly.type
_entity_poly.pdbx_seq_one_letter_code
_entity_poly.pdbx_strand_id
1 'polypeptide(L)'
;MRRILGLAACLIATSVAVLWRAETRAANPAAPTSTLNTWDQKAAAAYLDQRAGWWMAWPRAARDHDTFCVSCHTAVPYAMARPALRGALGERTLSANERKLLDNVTKRVRLWNEVAPFYSDKDRGVYKTVESRGTESVLNALILASNDAGGSAGSNSQNARLSEDTRTAFENMWSEQQTSGDEKGAWLWLRFKNEPWEADDSDYYGAALAAIAVGTAPENYR
;
A
#
# COMPACT_ATOMS: atom_id res chain seq x y z
N MET A 1 11.30 -9.80 -71.81
CA MET A 1 10.72 -8.57 -71.26
C MET A 1 10.11 -8.67 -69.83
N ARG A 2 9.90 -9.86 -69.22
CA ARG A 2 9.29 -9.99 -67.86
C ARG A 2 10.25 -9.85 -66.69
N ARG A 3 11.59 -9.88 -66.89
CA ARG A 3 12.60 -9.80 -65.82
C ARG A 3 13.10 -8.38 -65.51
N ILE A 4 12.88 -7.42 -66.40
CA ILE A 4 13.32 -6.03 -66.20
C ILE A 4 12.32 -5.21 -65.40
N LEU A 5 11.02 -5.56 -65.48
CA LEU A 5 9.97 -4.89 -64.70
C LEU A 5 10.04 -5.19 -63.17
N GLY A 6 10.58 -6.35 -62.79
CA GLY A 6 10.69 -6.71 -61.36
C GLY A 6 11.79 -5.94 -60.63
N LEU A 7 12.85 -5.57 -61.27
CA LEU A 7 13.97 -4.83 -60.65
C LEU A 7 13.64 -3.33 -60.48
N ALA A 8 12.85 -2.74 -61.35
CA ALA A 8 12.42 -1.35 -61.24
C ALA A 8 11.44 -1.15 -60.06
N ALA A 9 10.54 -2.12 -59.83
CA ALA A 9 9.60 -2.08 -58.72
C ALA A 9 10.30 -2.20 -57.32
N CYS A 10 11.34 -3.02 -57.21
CA CYS A 10 12.12 -3.15 -55.96
C CYS A 10 12.93 -1.90 -55.64
N LEU A 11 13.48 -1.21 -56.65
CA LEU A 11 14.26 0.01 -56.41
C LEU A 11 13.39 1.20 -55.99
N ILE A 12 12.13 1.28 -56.48
CA ILE A 12 11.20 2.31 -56.08
C ILE A 12 10.69 2.07 -54.66
N ALA A 13 10.44 0.82 -54.28
CA ALA A 13 10.00 0.48 -52.94
C ALA A 13 11.08 0.75 -51.85
N THR A 14 12.35 0.51 -52.17
CA THR A 14 13.46 0.83 -51.28
C THR A 14 13.72 2.33 -51.16
N SER A 15 13.55 3.10 -52.22
CA SER A 15 13.73 4.55 -52.18
C SER A 15 12.64 5.25 -51.35
N VAL A 16 11.40 4.81 -51.38
CA VAL A 16 10.29 5.33 -50.56
C VAL A 16 10.49 4.98 -49.09
N ALA A 17 10.98 3.77 -48.80
CA ALA A 17 11.24 3.36 -47.40
C ALA A 17 12.39 4.13 -46.72
N VAL A 18 13.40 4.56 -47.53
CA VAL A 18 14.51 5.38 -47.03
C VAL A 18 14.09 6.84 -46.82
N LEU A 19 13.26 7.39 -47.66
CA LEU A 19 12.69 8.75 -47.50
C LEU A 19 11.73 8.83 -46.30
N TRP A 20 10.98 7.80 -46.01
CA TRP A 20 10.06 7.78 -44.84
C TRP A 20 10.78 7.66 -43.52
N ARG A 21 12.01 7.14 -43.48
CA ARG A 21 12.84 7.12 -42.27
C ARG A 21 13.56 8.42 -41.97
N ALA A 22 13.64 9.33 -42.93
CA ALA A 22 14.30 10.63 -42.74
C ALA A 22 13.41 11.69 -42.11
N GLU A 23 12.08 11.55 -42.21
CA GLU A 23 11.15 12.57 -41.70
C GLU A 23 10.68 12.37 -40.26
N THR A 24 10.99 11.23 -39.61
CA THR A 24 10.58 10.99 -38.20
C THR A 24 11.58 11.44 -37.16
N ARG A 25 12.62 12.15 -37.53
CA ARG A 25 13.43 12.94 -36.59
C ARG A 25 12.94 14.39 -36.55
N ALA A 26 11.65 14.57 -36.26
CA ALA A 26 11.23 15.82 -35.68
C ALA A 26 12.01 15.96 -34.35
N ALA A 27 12.86 16.95 -34.25
CA ALA A 27 13.48 17.32 -32.99
C ALA A 27 12.33 17.44 -31.98
N ASN A 28 12.32 16.54 -31.02
CA ASN A 28 11.45 16.71 -29.87
C ASN A 28 11.70 18.12 -29.37
N PRO A 29 10.77 19.07 -29.43
CA PRO A 29 10.97 20.35 -28.80
C PRO A 29 11.37 20.03 -27.38
N ALA A 30 12.55 20.51 -26.93
CA ALA A 30 13.00 20.34 -25.56
C ALA A 30 11.77 20.61 -24.71
N ALA A 31 11.30 19.59 -24.00
CA ALA A 31 10.17 19.76 -23.10
C ALA A 31 10.48 21.01 -22.29
N PRO A 32 9.56 21.97 -22.17
CA PRO A 32 9.83 23.15 -21.37
C PRO A 32 10.37 22.60 -20.05
N THR A 33 11.53 23.07 -19.64
CA THR A 33 12.05 22.87 -18.29
C THR A 33 10.98 23.48 -17.40
N SER A 34 9.93 22.67 -17.14
CA SER A 34 8.99 22.94 -16.10
C SER A 34 9.89 23.08 -14.89
N THR A 35 9.99 24.25 -14.34
CA THR A 35 10.29 24.41 -12.94
C THR A 35 9.19 23.61 -12.26
N LEU A 36 9.42 22.29 -12.13
CA LEU A 36 8.57 21.43 -11.34
C LEU A 36 8.53 22.14 -10.00
N ASN A 37 7.39 22.70 -9.66
CA ASN A 37 7.14 23.15 -8.32
C ASN A 37 7.53 21.95 -7.47
N THR A 38 8.70 22.03 -6.83
CA THR A 38 9.17 20.97 -5.95
C THR A 38 8.07 20.83 -4.93
N TRP A 39 7.40 19.66 -4.92
CA TRP A 39 6.32 19.40 -3.98
C TRP A 39 6.80 19.68 -2.55
N ASP A 40 5.95 20.29 -1.76
CA ASP A 40 6.29 20.70 -0.39
C ASP A 40 6.15 19.50 0.56
N GLN A 41 7.27 18.85 0.86
CA GLN A 41 7.34 17.70 1.76
C GLN A 41 6.86 18.03 3.17
N LYS A 42 7.14 19.25 3.65
CA LYS A 42 6.72 19.70 4.97
C LYS A 42 5.21 19.89 5.05
N ALA A 43 4.63 20.51 4.03
CA ALA A 43 3.18 20.66 3.91
C ALA A 43 2.50 19.29 3.78
N ALA A 44 3.08 18.36 3.02
CA ALA A 44 2.57 16.99 2.88
C ALA A 44 2.60 16.23 4.21
N ALA A 45 3.69 16.30 4.96
CA ALA A 45 3.79 15.68 6.29
C ALA A 45 2.76 16.28 7.27
N ALA A 46 2.62 17.61 7.30
CA ALA A 46 1.65 18.30 8.15
C ALA A 46 0.20 17.91 7.81
N TYR A 47 -0.13 17.80 6.53
CA TYR A 47 -1.44 17.35 6.08
C TYR A 47 -1.74 15.91 6.53
N LEU A 48 -0.79 14.99 6.34
CA LEU A 48 -0.93 13.61 6.77
C LEU A 48 -1.09 13.51 8.29
N ASP A 49 -0.27 14.22 9.06
CA ASP A 49 -0.38 14.26 10.52
C ASP A 49 -1.75 14.81 10.97
N GLN A 50 -2.27 15.85 10.31
CA GLN A 50 -3.59 16.39 10.58
C GLN A 50 -4.70 15.38 10.29
N ARG A 51 -4.64 14.70 9.14
CA ARG A 51 -5.65 13.68 8.76
C ARG A 51 -5.63 12.48 9.68
N ALA A 52 -4.44 11.99 10.03
CA ALA A 52 -4.27 10.89 10.96
C ALA A 52 -4.80 11.27 12.36
N GLY A 53 -4.42 12.44 12.87
CA GLY A 53 -4.89 12.95 14.16
C GLY A 53 -6.42 13.08 14.22
N TRP A 54 -7.03 13.60 13.16
CA TRP A 54 -8.48 13.69 13.04
C TRP A 54 -9.14 12.30 13.10
N TRP A 55 -8.64 11.33 12.32
CA TRP A 55 -9.19 9.98 12.31
C TRP A 55 -9.11 9.32 13.68
N MET A 56 -7.92 9.36 14.32
CA MET A 56 -7.67 8.75 15.62
C MET A 56 -8.43 9.41 16.79
N ALA A 57 -8.97 10.61 16.57
CA ALA A 57 -9.81 11.31 17.53
C ALA A 57 -11.32 11.20 17.20
N TRP A 58 -11.68 10.66 16.04
CA TRP A 58 -13.08 10.59 15.63
C TRP A 58 -13.83 9.52 16.42
N PRO A 59 -14.95 9.88 17.10
CA PRO A 59 -15.67 8.92 17.96
C PRO A 59 -16.12 7.65 17.25
N ARG A 60 -16.42 7.74 15.92
CA ARG A 60 -16.83 6.56 15.15
C ARG A 60 -15.66 5.66 14.74
N ALA A 61 -14.43 6.12 14.85
CA ALA A 61 -13.26 5.28 14.68
C ALA A 61 -12.94 4.48 15.96
N ALA A 62 -13.40 4.94 17.13
CA ALA A 62 -13.18 4.25 18.40
C ALA A 62 -13.71 2.80 18.37
N ARG A 63 -12.96 1.91 19.00
CA ARG A 63 -13.28 0.50 19.19
C ARG A 63 -13.07 0.14 20.66
N ASP A 64 -13.40 -1.09 21.02
CA ASP A 64 -13.17 -1.62 22.35
C ASP A 64 -11.71 -1.59 22.80
N HIS A 65 -11.46 -1.84 24.07
CA HIS A 65 -10.13 -1.85 24.67
C HIS A 65 -9.32 -0.57 24.39
N ASP A 66 -9.98 0.59 24.31
CA ASP A 66 -9.33 1.88 23.98
C ASP A 66 -8.50 1.82 22.69
N THR A 67 -9.03 1.13 21.67
CA THR A 67 -8.43 1.05 20.34
C THR A 67 -9.27 1.83 19.33
N PHE A 68 -8.78 1.91 18.10
CA PHE A 68 -9.51 2.51 16.99
C PHE A 68 -9.33 1.70 15.70
N CYS A 69 -10.30 1.83 14.80
CA CYS A 69 -10.25 1.22 13.47
C CYS A 69 -9.09 1.77 12.65
N VAL A 70 -8.26 0.88 12.11
CA VAL A 70 -7.23 1.23 11.13
C VAL A 70 -7.90 1.38 9.77
N SER A 71 -8.06 2.61 9.33
CA SER A 71 -8.72 2.92 8.07
C SER A 71 -7.83 2.58 6.87
N CYS A 72 -8.40 1.87 5.88
CA CYS A 72 -7.73 1.54 4.63
C CYS A 72 -7.28 2.79 3.85
N HIS A 73 -8.00 3.91 3.97
CA HIS A 73 -7.80 5.13 3.18
C HIS A 73 -7.34 6.36 3.99
N THR A 74 -7.09 6.21 5.29
CA THR A 74 -6.51 7.29 6.12
C THR A 74 -5.29 6.79 6.89
N ALA A 75 -5.44 5.77 7.74
CA ALA A 75 -4.37 5.29 8.60
C ALA A 75 -3.31 4.51 7.81
N VAL A 76 -3.70 3.70 6.84
CA VAL A 76 -2.75 2.93 6.01
C VAL A 76 -1.89 3.85 5.13
N PRO A 77 -2.45 4.78 4.32
CA PRO A 77 -1.62 5.73 3.56
C PRO A 77 -0.70 6.57 4.46
N TYR A 78 -1.17 6.95 5.65
CA TYR A 78 -0.34 7.63 6.65
C TYR A 78 0.85 6.76 7.08
N ALA A 79 0.58 5.52 7.50
CA ALA A 79 1.62 4.59 7.97
C ALA A 79 2.67 4.30 6.89
N MET A 80 2.25 4.22 5.62
CA MET A 80 3.15 3.91 4.50
C MET A 80 3.96 5.14 4.04
N ALA A 81 3.39 6.34 4.10
CA ALA A 81 4.04 7.53 3.55
C ALA A 81 4.84 8.34 4.60
N ARG A 82 4.35 8.41 5.83
CA ARG A 82 4.94 9.28 6.87
C ARG A 82 6.38 8.94 7.23
N PRO A 83 6.80 7.65 7.31
CA PRO A 83 8.21 7.31 7.58
C PRO A 83 9.17 7.84 6.50
N ALA A 84 8.79 7.78 5.23
CA ALA A 84 9.61 8.32 4.14
C ALA A 84 9.73 9.85 4.22
N LEU A 85 8.62 10.54 4.53
CA LEU A 85 8.63 12.00 4.75
C LEU A 85 9.47 12.38 5.97
N ARG A 86 9.38 11.62 7.06
CA ARG A 86 10.23 11.80 8.25
C ARG A 86 11.70 11.73 7.89
N GLY A 87 12.10 10.72 7.11
CA GLY A 87 13.48 10.59 6.60
C GLY A 87 13.90 11.78 5.74
N ALA A 88 13.06 12.19 4.79
CA ALA A 88 13.33 13.31 3.90
C ALA A 88 13.43 14.66 4.63
N LEU A 89 12.67 14.84 5.72
CA LEU A 89 12.71 16.03 6.58
C LEU A 89 13.80 15.99 7.66
N GLY A 90 14.56 14.90 7.76
CA GLY A 90 15.61 14.73 8.77
C GLY A 90 15.09 14.56 10.20
N GLU A 91 13.82 14.22 10.35
CA GLU A 91 13.22 13.95 11.66
C GLU A 91 13.74 12.61 12.21
N ARG A 92 14.31 12.62 13.40
CA ARG A 92 14.98 11.44 13.99
C ARG A 92 14.07 10.56 14.83
N THR A 93 12.89 11.04 15.18
CA THR A 93 11.93 10.34 16.05
C THR A 93 10.57 10.26 15.41
N LEU A 94 9.80 9.24 15.77
CA LEU A 94 8.41 9.12 15.39
C LEU A 94 7.61 10.34 15.85
N SER A 95 6.69 10.83 15.03
CA SER A 95 5.69 11.81 15.46
C SER A 95 4.77 11.23 16.53
N ALA A 96 4.02 12.07 17.22
CA ALA A 96 3.03 11.61 18.19
C ALA A 96 1.96 10.73 17.54
N ASN A 97 1.56 11.04 16.29
CA ASN A 97 0.57 10.28 15.56
C ASN A 97 1.12 8.93 15.07
N GLU A 98 2.40 8.87 14.63
CA GLU A 98 3.04 7.59 14.30
C GLU A 98 3.06 6.66 15.51
N ARG A 99 3.49 7.15 16.67
CA ARG A 99 3.49 6.35 17.92
C ARG A 99 2.09 5.88 18.27
N LYS A 100 1.10 6.78 18.29
CA LYS A 100 -0.28 6.43 18.62
C LYS A 100 -0.87 5.37 17.69
N LEU A 101 -0.56 5.44 16.38
CA LEU A 101 -1.01 4.42 15.43
C LEU A 101 -0.32 3.08 15.70
N LEU A 102 0.99 3.07 15.89
CA LEU A 102 1.74 1.84 16.18
C LEU A 102 1.30 1.20 17.50
N ASP A 103 1.11 1.98 18.55
CA ASP A 103 0.60 1.50 19.85
C ASP A 103 -0.79 0.86 19.69
N ASN A 104 -1.68 1.47 18.90
CA ASN A 104 -2.99 0.91 18.60
C ASN A 104 -2.91 -0.43 17.86
N VAL A 105 -2.10 -0.49 16.81
CA VAL A 105 -1.93 -1.71 16.00
C VAL A 105 -1.31 -2.82 16.86
N THR A 106 -0.25 -2.53 17.58
CA THR A 106 0.40 -3.48 18.49
C THR A 106 -0.57 -4.01 19.55
N LYS A 107 -1.38 -3.12 20.15
CA LYS A 107 -2.38 -3.51 21.14
C LYS A 107 -3.41 -4.46 20.55
N ARG A 108 -3.93 -4.17 19.36
CA ARG A 108 -4.90 -5.02 18.68
C ARG A 108 -4.32 -6.37 18.25
N VAL A 109 -3.05 -6.40 17.82
CA VAL A 109 -2.34 -7.63 17.51
C VAL A 109 -2.20 -8.53 18.73
N ARG A 110 -1.76 -7.97 19.87
CA ARG A 110 -1.59 -8.71 21.12
C ARG A 110 -2.92 -9.22 21.71
N LEU A 111 -3.98 -8.45 21.55
CA LEU A 111 -5.33 -8.76 22.03
C LEU A 111 -6.21 -9.37 20.94
N TRP A 112 -5.64 -9.98 19.89
CA TRP A 112 -6.37 -10.43 18.71
C TRP A 112 -7.64 -11.23 18.99
N ASN A 113 -7.60 -12.12 19.95
CA ASN A 113 -8.72 -12.95 20.35
C ASN A 113 -9.68 -12.29 21.35
N GLU A 114 -9.32 -11.13 21.89
CA GLU A 114 -10.10 -10.42 22.91
C GLU A 114 -10.83 -9.20 22.33
N VAL A 115 -10.17 -8.49 21.40
CA VAL A 115 -10.79 -7.32 20.76
C VAL A 115 -11.89 -7.73 19.79
N ALA A 116 -12.97 -6.96 19.74
CA ALA A 116 -13.99 -7.12 18.71
C ALA A 116 -13.42 -6.74 17.32
N PRO A 117 -13.92 -7.34 16.22
CA PRO A 117 -13.59 -6.90 14.87
C PRO A 117 -13.99 -5.44 14.67
N PHE A 118 -13.39 -4.75 13.70
CA PHE A 118 -13.75 -3.35 13.42
C PHE A 118 -15.23 -3.17 13.13
N TYR A 119 -15.85 -4.15 12.47
CA TYR A 119 -17.28 -4.25 12.20
C TYR A 119 -17.72 -5.69 12.41
N SER A 120 -18.95 -5.86 12.91
CA SER A 120 -19.53 -7.16 13.18
C SER A 120 -20.80 -7.39 12.36
N ASP A 121 -21.20 -8.64 12.23
CA ASP A 121 -22.46 -9.03 11.58
C ASP A 121 -23.67 -8.40 12.26
N LYS A 122 -23.61 -8.27 13.59
CA LYS A 122 -24.65 -7.63 14.38
C LYS A 122 -24.86 -6.16 14.01
N ASP A 123 -23.77 -5.45 13.72
CA ASP A 123 -23.80 -4.00 13.51
C ASP A 123 -23.98 -3.64 12.03
N ARG A 124 -23.53 -4.46 11.12
CA ARG A 124 -23.39 -4.13 9.70
C ARG A 124 -23.88 -5.19 8.72
N GLY A 125 -24.43 -6.30 9.23
CA GLY A 125 -24.96 -7.40 8.40
C GLY A 125 -23.97 -8.51 8.15
N VAL A 126 -24.46 -9.58 7.56
CA VAL A 126 -23.76 -10.87 7.40
C VAL A 126 -22.41 -10.73 6.70
N TYR A 127 -21.45 -11.51 7.13
CA TYR A 127 -20.02 -11.57 6.71
C TYR A 127 -19.15 -10.40 7.19
N LYS A 128 -19.69 -9.36 7.81
CA LYS A 128 -18.86 -8.22 8.25
C LYS A 128 -17.83 -8.59 9.31
N THR A 129 -18.10 -9.57 10.14
CA THR A 129 -17.13 -10.09 11.12
C THR A 129 -15.91 -10.68 10.44
N VAL A 130 -16.09 -11.60 9.52
CA VAL A 130 -14.97 -12.28 8.82
C VAL A 130 -14.26 -11.35 7.83
N GLU A 131 -15.01 -10.53 7.09
CA GLU A 131 -14.42 -9.49 6.23
C GLU A 131 -13.56 -8.51 7.05
N SER A 132 -14.04 -8.11 8.23
CA SER A 132 -13.31 -7.20 9.11
C SER A 132 -12.03 -7.85 9.66
N ARG A 133 -12.07 -9.13 10.03
CA ARG A 133 -10.90 -9.86 10.52
C ARG A 133 -9.85 -10.03 9.42
N GLY A 134 -10.26 -10.46 8.23
CA GLY A 134 -9.36 -10.56 7.08
C GLY A 134 -8.69 -9.23 6.76
N THR A 135 -9.49 -8.15 6.65
CA THR A 135 -8.96 -6.80 6.42
C THR A 135 -7.98 -6.37 7.50
N GLU A 136 -8.38 -6.45 8.77
CA GLU A 136 -7.57 -6.00 9.89
C GLU A 136 -6.23 -6.73 10.00
N SER A 137 -6.24 -8.06 9.80
CA SER A 137 -5.03 -8.88 9.90
C SER A 137 -3.97 -8.45 8.89
N VAL A 138 -4.37 -8.21 7.64
CA VAL A 138 -3.47 -7.73 6.58
C VAL A 138 -2.95 -6.32 6.89
N LEU A 139 -3.81 -5.40 7.33
CA LEU A 139 -3.42 -4.03 7.63
C LEU A 139 -2.44 -3.97 8.80
N ASN A 140 -2.67 -4.75 9.85
CA ASN A 140 -1.78 -4.82 11.01
C ASN A 140 -0.39 -5.34 10.61
N ALA A 141 -0.33 -6.44 9.84
CA ALA A 141 0.93 -7.00 9.36
C ALA A 141 1.69 -5.99 8.46
N LEU A 142 1.00 -5.33 7.53
CA LEU A 142 1.59 -4.34 6.64
C LEU A 142 2.20 -3.15 7.41
N ILE A 143 1.47 -2.60 8.37
CA ILE A 143 1.92 -1.44 9.13
C ILE A 143 3.13 -1.77 9.98
N LEU A 144 3.10 -2.90 10.72
CA LEU A 144 4.20 -3.29 11.58
C LEU A 144 5.44 -3.72 10.79
N ALA A 145 5.27 -4.50 9.69
CA ALA A 145 6.38 -4.88 8.83
C ALA A 145 7.06 -3.66 8.20
N SER A 146 6.28 -2.68 7.75
CA SER A 146 6.79 -1.43 7.20
C SER A 146 7.53 -0.59 8.23
N ASN A 147 7.04 -0.58 9.48
CA ASN A 147 7.73 0.09 10.59
C ASN A 147 9.07 -0.59 10.91
N ASP A 148 9.09 -1.91 11.00
CA ASP A 148 10.31 -2.67 11.28
C ASP A 148 11.35 -2.50 10.16
N ALA A 149 10.92 -2.52 8.88
CA ALA A 149 11.78 -2.28 7.73
C ALA A 149 12.32 -0.84 7.67
N GLY A 150 11.51 0.13 8.06
CA GLY A 150 11.88 1.54 8.10
C GLY A 150 12.91 1.88 9.18
N GLY A 151 13.12 0.99 10.13
CA GLY A 151 14.08 1.08 11.24
C GLY A 151 14.14 2.45 11.93
N SER A 152 14.86 2.59 13.01
CA SER A 152 15.18 3.93 13.54
C SER A 152 15.88 4.75 12.46
N ALA A 153 15.44 5.98 12.22
CA ALA A 153 16.03 6.89 11.23
C ALA A 153 17.57 6.90 11.36
N GLY A 154 18.27 6.33 10.37
CA GLY A 154 19.73 6.22 10.37
C GLY A 154 20.30 4.81 10.59
N SER A 155 19.49 3.78 10.86
CA SER A 155 19.98 2.40 10.83
C SER A 155 20.01 1.89 9.38
N ASN A 156 21.14 1.31 8.97
CA ASN A 156 21.23 0.59 7.70
C ASN A 156 20.14 -0.48 7.68
N SER A 157 19.31 -0.51 6.63
CA SER A 157 18.25 -1.50 6.41
C SER A 157 18.74 -2.96 6.52
N GLN A 158 20.05 -3.19 6.40
CA GLN A 158 20.68 -4.50 6.56
C GLN A 158 20.59 -5.10 7.98
N ASN A 159 20.32 -4.30 8.99
CA ASN A 159 20.19 -4.73 10.38
C ASN A 159 18.75 -4.69 10.90
N ALA A 160 17.77 -4.39 10.04
CA ALA A 160 16.37 -4.41 10.41
C ALA A 160 15.95 -5.83 10.79
N ARG A 161 15.17 -5.97 11.86
CA ARG A 161 14.66 -7.25 12.35
C ARG A 161 13.17 -7.18 12.55
N LEU A 162 12.50 -8.31 12.34
CA LEU A 162 11.10 -8.47 12.71
C LEU A 162 10.95 -8.43 14.23
N SER A 163 10.12 -7.51 14.72
CA SER A 163 9.68 -7.52 16.11
C SER A 163 8.78 -8.73 16.38
N GLU A 164 8.63 -9.09 17.65
CA GLU A 164 7.70 -10.15 18.07
C GLU A 164 6.25 -9.79 17.69
N ASP A 165 5.86 -8.54 17.85
CA ASP A 165 4.53 -8.06 17.48
C ASP A 165 4.28 -8.20 15.98
N THR A 166 5.28 -7.95 15.13
CA THR A 166 5.17 -8.15 13.69
C THR A 166 5.04 -9.62 13.33
N ARG A 167 5.78 -10.51 14.01
CA ARG A 167 5.63 -11.96 13.82
C ARG A 167 4.22 -12.42 14.18
N THR A 168 3.70 -11.99 15.32
CA THR A 168 2.32 -12.26 15.73
C THR A 168 1.30 -11.69 14.75
N ALA A 169 1.53 -10.49 14.20
CA ALA A 169 0.67 -9.92 13.18
C ALA A 169 0.64 -10.77 11.90
N PHE A 170 1.78 -11.33 11.48
CA PHE A 170 1.83 -12.26 10.36
C PHE A 170 1.12 -13.58 10.67
N GLU A 171 1.25 -14.13 11.89
CA GLU A 171 0.51 -15.32 12.31
C GLU A 171 -1.00 -15.07 12.24
N ASN A 172 -1.49 -13.94 12.75
CA ASN A 172 -2.87 -13.53 12.63
C ASN A 172 -3.30 -13.39 11.16
N MET A 173 -2.46 -12.76 10.31
CA MET A 173 -2.73 -12.62 8.88
C MET A 173 -2.87 -13.98 8.19
N TRP A 174 -1.94 -14.90 8.41
CA TRP A 174 -2.00 -16.21 7.78
C TRP A 174 -3.16 -17.06 8.29
N SER A 175 -3.60 -16.89 9.55
CA SER A 175 -4.75 -17.60 10.09
C SER A 175 -6.08 -17.18 9.44
N GLU A 176 -6.16 -15.95 8.90
CA GLU A 176 -7.35 -15.43 8.22
C GLU A 176 -7.34 -15.69 6.70
N GLN A 177 -6.27 -16.28 6.15
CA GLN A 177 -6.20 -16.58 4.73
C GLN A 177 -7.19 -17.68 4.35
N GLN A 178 -7.93 -17.48 3.27
CA GLN A 178 -8.87 -18.47 2.75
C GLN A 178 -8.13 -19.71 2.22
N THR A 179 -8.46 -20.87 2.76
CA THR A 179 -7.80 -22.14 2.41
C THR A 179 -8.58 -22.98 1.39
N SER A 180 -9.82 -22.58 1.07
CA SER A 180 -10.73 -23.29 0.18
C SER A 180 -11.68 -22.33 -0.54
N GLY A 181 -12.45 -22.85 -1.51
CA GLY A 181 -13.40 -22.06 -2.30
C GLY A 181 -12.73 -21.21 -3.40
N ASP A 182 -13.53 -20.35 -4.01
CA ASP A 182 -13.11 -19.50 -5.15
C ASP A 182 -12.12 -18.42 -4.71
N GLU A 183 -12.15 -18.02 -3.45
CA GLU A 183 -11.28 -17.02 -2.85
C GLU A 183 -10.03 -17.63 -2.18
N LYS A 184 -9.71 -18.89 -2.45
CA LYS A 184 -8.54 -19.55 -1.89
C LYS A 184 -7.26 -18.77 -2.14
N GLY A 185 -6.51 -18.50 -1.07
CA GLY A 185 -5.27 -17.73 -1.10
C GLY A 185 -5.45 -16.22 -0.88
N ALA A 186 -6.69 -15.71 -0.90
CA ALA A 186 -7.01 -14.34 -0.58
C ALA A 186 -7.40 -14.17 0.91
N TRP A 187 -7.68 -12.95 1.31
CA TRP A 187 -8.27 -12.57 2.60
C TRP A 187 -9.62 -11.95 2.34
N LEU A 188 -10.66 -12.38 3.06
CA LEU A 188 -11.95 -11.70 2.99
C LEU A 188 -11.76 -10.23 3.36
N TRP A 189 -12.35 -9.34 2.56
CA TRP A 189 -12.14 -7.91 2.68
C TRP A 189 -13.45 -7.18 2.94
N LEU A 190 -13.39 -6.07 3.68
CA LEU A 190 -14.55 -5.24 3.93
C LEU A 190 -15.17 -4.72 2.63
N ARG A 191 -16.46 -4.97 2.43
CA ARG A 191 -17.24 -4.57 1.26
C ARG A 191 -18.34 -3.60 1.68
N PHE A 192 -18.09 -2.31 1.47
CA PHE A 192 -19.06 -1.23 1.75
C PHE A 192 -19.46 -0.47 0.49
N LYS A 193 -19.15 -1.01 -0.69
CA LYS A 193 -19.37 -0.36 -2.01
C LYS A 193 -18.65 0.98 -2.14
N ASN A 194 -17.48 1.08 -1.53
CA ASN A 194 -16.59 2.23 -1.61
C ASN A 194 -15.42 1.87 -2.52
N GLU A 195 -15.55 2.18 -3.80
CA GLU A 195 -14.48 2.00 -4.77
C GLU A 195 -13.26 2.88 -4.44
N PRO A 196 -12.05 2.40 -4.64
CA PRO A 196 -11.65 1.01 -4.98
C PRO A 196 -11.29 0.15 -3.75
N TRP A 197 -11.42 0.66 -2.52
CA TRP A 197 -10.84 0.02 -1.33
C TRP A 197 -11.75 -1.01 -0.65
N GLU A 198 -13.06 -0.85 -0.79
CA GLU A 198 -14.08 -1.65 -0.09
C GLU A 198 -15.20 -2.03 -1.06
N ALA A 199 -14.82 -2.37 -2.28
CA ALA A 199 -15.68 -2.85 -3.35
C ALA A 199 -15.90 -4.36 -3.29
N ASP A 200 -16.71 -4.90 -4.19
CA ASP A 200 -17.04 -6.34 -4.21
C ASP A 200 -15.83 -7.22 -4.58
N ASP A 201 -14.83 -6.67 -5.27
CA ASP A 201 -13.58 -7.34 -5.68
C ASP A 201 -12.34 -6.92 -4.87
N SER A 202 -12.54 -6.25 -3.73
CA SER A 202 -11.43 -5.73 -2.91
C SER A 202 -10.58 -6.82 -2.23
N ASP A 203 -10.94 -8.10 -2.34
CA ASP A 203 -10.10 -9.21 -1.91
C ASP A 203 -8.77 -9.25 -2.67
N TYR A 204 -8.76 -8.84 -3.96
CA TYR A 204 -7.53 -8.65 -4.75
C TYR A 204 -6.67 -7.52 -4.20
N TYR A 205 -7.28 -6.45 -3.74
CA TYR A 205 -6.56 -5.36 -3.07
C TYR A 205 -5.95 -5.83 -1.75
N GLY A 206 -6.70 -6.59 -0.94
CA GLY A 206 -6.22 -7.21 0.28
C GLY A 206 -5.02 -8.14 0.04
N ALA A 207 -5.10 -9.00 -0.97
CA ALA A 207 -4.00 -9.89 -1.35
C ALA A 207 -2.75 -9.11 -1.81
N ALA A 208 -2.91 -7.99 -2.53
CA ALA A 208 -1.81 -7.12 -2.91
C ALA A 208 -1.14 -6.47 -1.70
N LEU A 209 -1.92 -6.00 -0.71
CA LEU A 209 -1.38 -5.44 0.53
C LEU A 209 -0.66 -6.51 1.39
N ALA A 210 -1.18 -7.73 1.44
CA ALA A 210 -0.50 -8.85 2.11
C ALA A 210 0.85 -9.16 1.44
N ALA A 211 0.90 -9.17 0.10
CA ALA A 211 2.15 -9.35 -0.63
C ALA A 211 3.16 -8.23 -0.36
N ILE A 212 2.69 -6.97 -0.25
CA ILE A 212 3.53 -5.83 0.13
C ILE A 212 4.04 -6.02 1.57
N ALA A 213 3.20 -6.45 2.51
CA ALA A 213 3.61 -6.69 3.89
C ALA A 213 4.75 -7.72 3.97
N VAL A 214 4.59 -8.85 3.28
CA VAL A 214 5.63 -9.91 3.21
C VAL A 214 6.89 -9.40 2.52
N GLY A 215 6.75 -8.73 1.36
CA GLY A 215 7.88 -8.24 0.58
C GLY A 215 8.66 -7.10 1.26
N THR A 216 8.02 -6.36 2.16
CA THR A 216 8.64 -5.26 2.92
C THR A 216 9.31 -5.77 4.20
N ALA A 217 8.86 -6.91 4.72
CA ALA A 217 9.35 -7.45 5.98
C ALA A 217 10.86 -7.70 5.97
N PRO A 218 11.60 -7.29 7.01
CA PRO A 218 13.03 -7.58 7.12
C PRO A 218 13.33 -9.07 7.29
N GLU A 219 14.61 -9.44 7.29
CA GLU A 219 15.12 -10.81 7.49
C GLU A 219 14.73 -11.78 6.35
N ASN A 220 14.36 -11.29 5.15
CA ASN A 220 13.84 -12.13 4.06
C ASN A 220 12.70 -13.03 4.51
N TYR A 221 11.78 -12.46 5.27
CA TYR A 221 10.60 -13.17 5.77
C TYR A 221 9.85 -13.85 4.61
N ARG A 222 9.57 -15.16 4.77
CA ARG A 222 8.87 -15.99 3.76
C ARG A 222 7.97 -17.00 4.46
#